data_81aefd20ba252f3a3df11dda8fa8e0a5
#
_entry.id   81aefd20ba252f3a3df11dda8fa8e0a5
#
_cell.length_a   1.000
_cell.length_b   1.000
_cell.length_c   1.000
_cell.angle_alpha   90.00
_cell.angle_beta   90.00
_cell.angle_gamma   90.00
#
_symmetry.space_group_name_H-M   'P 1'
#
loop_
_entity.id
_entity.type
_entity.pdbx_description
1 polymer ?
#
loop_
_entity_poly.entity_id
_entity_poly.type
_entity_poly.pdbx_seq_one_letter_code
_entity_poly.pdbx_strand_id
1 'polypeptide(L)'
;RGLGDVYKRQAKGDVIFASDNISDAIKQANDSMGVVIDSNQQYVWMRARKNAVNAFANIACNETDKDADSVVKSVSAMLTYNDVTVSVSELIGAGSSAVDVLKNNLPDKEILDLQGVSSEDIIFYISQGNPVFAMTGNTSAVLVTGYSSNGALYIYNPDNGATTSMSYEDADRMFYNGGLHFITYMTK
;
A
#
# COMPACT_ATOMS: atom_id res chain seq x y z
N ARG A 1 1.52 26.89 4.98
CA ARG A 1 0.98 25.65 5.56
C ARG A 1 -0.12 25.19 4.64
N GLY A 2 0.16 24.20 3.77
CA GLY A 2 -0.87 23.49 3.04
C GLY A 2 -1.80 22.84 4.06
N LEU A 3 -3.10 23.02 3.88
CA LEU A 3 -4.12 22.26 4.60
C LEU A 3 -3.87 20.80 4.21
N GLY A 4 -3.39 19.97 5.14
CA GLY A 4 -3.28 18.54 4.93
C GLY A 4 -4.65 17.97 4.53
N ASP A 5 -4.64 16.94 3.69
CA ASP A 5 -5.88 16.31 3.26
C ASP A 5 -6.65 15.83 4.49
N VAL A 6 -7.94 16.22 4.57
CA VAL A 6 -8.83 15.80 5.63
C VAL A 6 -9.63 14.61 5.14
N TYR A 7 -9.39 13.46 5.74
CA TYR A 7 -10.14 12.24 5.48
C TYR A 7 -11.40 12.19 6.35
N LYS A 8 -12.53 11.89 5.74
CA LYS A 8 -13.83 11.86 6.41
C LYS A 8 -14.42 10.46 6.30
N ARG A 9 -14.85 9.91 7.44
CA ARG A 9 -15.68 8.71 7.46
C ARG A 9 -17.13 9.08 7.21
N GLN A 10 -17.78 8.40 6.25
CA GLN A 10 -19.22 8.53 5.98
C GLN A 10 -19.95 7.22 6.29
N ALA A 11 -21.11 7.33 6.95
CA ALA A 11 -22.10 6.27 7.05
C ALA A 11 -23.49 6.89 6.82
N LYS A 12 -24.29 6.26 5.97
CA LYS A 12 -25.64 6.75 5.58
C LYS A 12 -25.69 8.19 5.05
N GLY A 13 -24.59 8.67 4.44
CA GLY A 13 -24.49 10.03 3.90
C GLY A 13 -24.00 11.09 4.89
N ASP A 14 -23.88 10.78 6.17
CA ASP A 14 -23.41 11.73 7.19
C ASP A 14 -21.91 11.55 7.45
N VAL A 15 -21.19 12.66 7.61
CA VAL A 15 -19.79 12.65 8.07
C VAL A 15 -19.81 12.43 9.59
N ILE A 16 -19.24 11.31 10.04
CA ILE A 16 -19.25 10.92 11.46
C ILE A 16 -17.87 11.11 12.12
N PHE A 17 -16.81 11.15 11.31
CA PHE A 17 -15.44 11.30 11.78
C PHE A 17 -14.61 12.03 10.72
N ALA A 18 -13.66 12.86 11.15
CA ALA A 18 -12.70 13.52 10.28
C ALA A 18 -11.31 13.46 10.90
N SER A 19 -10.29 13.18 10.10
CA SER A 19 -8.89 13.10 10.51
C SER A 19 -7.99 13.55 9.36
N ASP A 20 -6.85 14.09 9.67
CA ASP A 20 -5.74 14.30 8.73
C ASP A 20 -4.87 13.03 8.57
N ASN A 21 -5.19 11.98 9.31
CA ASN A 21 -4.56 10.67 9.23
C ASN A 21 -5.50 9.65 8.59
N ILE A 22 -5.15 9.18 7.39
CA ILE A 22 -5.94 8.20 6.65
C ILE A 22 -6.08 6.87 7.40
N SER A 23 -5.05 6.42 8.10
CA SER A 23 -5.09 5.16 8.86
C SER A 23 -6.12 5.19 9.98
N ASP A 24 -6.24 6.32 10.67
CA ASP A 24 -7.26 6.51 11.71
C ASP A 24 -8.66 6.55 11.11
N ALA A 25 -8.82 7.21 9.96
CA ALA A 25 -10.10 7.23 9.25
C ALA A 25 -10.51 5.82 8.77
N ILE A 26 -9.59 5.01 8.28
CA ILE A 26 -9.83 3.62 7.86
C ILE A 26 -10.25 2.76 9.06
N LYS A 27 -9.53 2.81 10.18
CA LYS A 27 -9.87 2.07 11.40
C LYS A 27 -11.28 2.40 11.87
N GLN A 28 -11.63 3.69 11.93
CA GLN A 28 -12.97 4.13 12.31
C GLN A 28 -14.04 3.69 11.31
N ALA A 29 -13.75 3.70 10.01
CA ALA A 29 -14.67 3.24 8.99
C ALA A 29 -14.87 1.72 9.05
N ASN A 30 -13.82 0.95 9.34
CA ASN A 30 -13.88 -0.50 9.45
C ASN A 30 -14.79 -0.93 10.62
N ASP A 31 -14.63 -0.30 11.79
CA ASP A 31 -15.43 -0.60 12.99
C ASP A 31 -16.94 -0.35 12.80
N SER A 32 -17.32 0.44 11.82
CA SER A 32 -18.70 0.93 11.65
C SER A 32 -19.27 0.71 10.26
N MET A 33 -18.64 -0.15 9.46
CA MET A 33 -19.03 -0.43 8.07
C MET A 33 -19.19 0.84 7.21
N GLY A 34 -18.37 1.85 7.49
CA GLY A 34 -18.33 3.10 6.75
C GLY A 34 -17.42 3.07 5.54
N VAL A 35 -17.27 4.23 4.92
CA VAL A 35 -16.31 4.52 3.85
C VAL A 35 -15.47 5.73 4.25
N VAL A 36 -14.29 5.87 3.66
CA VAL A 36 -13.45 7.06 3.83
C VAL A 36 -13.46 7.85 2.53
N ILE A 37 -13.70 9.15 2.64
CA ILE A 37 -13.62 10.09 1.52
C ILE A 37 -12.61 11.20 1.84
N ASP A 38 -12.02 11.77 0.79
CA ASP A 38 -11.15 12.93 0.88
C ASP A 38 -11.94 14.26 0.92
N SER A 39 -11.24 15.38 0.88
CA SER A 39 -11.84 16.72 0.82
C SER A 39 -12.62 16.97 -0.48
N ASN A 40 -12.33 16.24 -1.55
CA ASN A 40 -12.99 16.32 -2.85
C ASN A 40 -14.19 15.38 -2.99
N GLN A 41 -14.59 14.71 -1.89
CA GLN A 41 -15.68 13.72 -1.87
C GLN A 41 -15.36 12.43 -2.65
N GLN A 42 -14.08 12.16 -2.92
CA GLN A 42 -13.67 10.92 -3.59
C GLN A 42 -13.46 9.81 -2.55
N TYR A 43 -13.84 8.59 -2.91
CA TYR A 43 -13.60 7.43 -2.05
C TYR A 43 -12.11 7.09 -2.04
N VAL A 44 -11.50 7.20 -0.87
CA VAL A 44 -10.09 6.83 -0.64
C VAL A 44 -9.95 5.50 0.07
N TRP A 45 -11.04 4.99 0.65
CA TRP A 45 -11.13 3.63 1.17
C TRP A 45 -12.58 3.18 1.35
N MET A 46 -12.82 1.91 1.07
CA MET A 46 -14.02 1.17 1.45
C MET A 46 -13.69 -0.31 1.56
N ARG A 47 -14.52 -1.07 2.24
CA ARG A 47 -14.35 -2.53 2.27
C ARG A 47 -14.46 -3.07 0.83
N ALA A 48 -13.41 -3.77 0.38
CA ALA A 48 -13.33 -4.28 -0.99
C ALA A 48 -14.53 -5.19 -1.31
N ARG A 49 -15.10 -5.00 -2.51
CA ARG A 49 -16.26 -5.78 -2.96
C ARG A 49 -15.90 -6.88 -3.96
N LYS A 50 -14.71 -6.84 -4.55
CA LYS A 50 -14.23 -7.91 -5.42
C LYS A 50 -13.93 -9.15 -4.59
N ASN A 51 -14.40 -10.30 -5.04
CA ASN A 51 -14.19 -11.56 -4.31
C ASN A 51 -12.73 -12.02 -4.37
N ALA A 52 -12.01 -11.70 -5.45
CA ALA A 52 -10.60 -12.03 -5.62
C ALA A 52 -9.94 -11.09 -6.63
N VAL A 53 -8.62 -10.95 -6.52
CA VAL A 53 -7.75 -10.30 -7.50
C VAL A 53 -6.54 -11.20 -7.69
N ASN A 54 -6.28 -11.64 -8.92
CA ASN A 54 -5.08 -12.42 -9.22
C ASN A 54 -3.83 -11.59 -8.93
N ALA A 55 -2.74 -12.26 -8.58
CA ALA A 55 -1.45 -11.59 -8.42
C ALA A 55 -1.10 -10.78 -9.67
N PHE A 56 -0.68 -9.54 -9.47
CA PHE A 56 -0.31 -8.66 -10.59
C PHE A 56 0.84 -9.26 -11.38
N ALA A 57 0.72 -9.25 -12.70
CA ALA A 57 1.81 -9.63 -13.59
C ALA A 57 2.84 -8.50 -13.69
N ASN A 58 4.06 -8.84 -14.11
CA ASN A 58 5.13 -7.89 -14.40
C ASN A 58 5.58 -7.04 -13.20
N ILE A 59 5.41 -7.53 -11.98
CA ILE A 59 6.01 -6.95 -10.79
C ILE A 59 7.48 -7.39 -10.72
N ALA A 60 8.40 -6.43 -10.86
CA ALA A 60 9.84 -6.67 -10.75
C ALA A 60 10.56 -5.35 -10.44
N CYS A 61 11.63 -5.39 -9.66
CA CYS A 61 12.53 -4.24 -9.54
C CYS A 61 13.32 -4.04 -10.83
N ASN A 62 13.82 -2.82 -11.04
CA ASN A 62 14.69 -2.55 -12.18
C ASN A 62 16.10 -3.18 -11.98
N GLU A 63 16.88 -3.27 -13.06
CA GLU A 63 18.21 -3.89 -13.04
C GLU A 63 19.21 -3.17 -12.13
N THR A 64 19.06 -1.86 -11.93
CA THR A 64 20.00 -1.08 -11.09
C THR A 64 19.82 -1.36 -9.61
N ASP A 65 18.65 -1.84 -9.19
CA ASP A 65 18.31 -2.10 -7.79
C ASP A 65 18.30 -3.60 -7.43
N LYS A 66 18.65 -4.50 -8.36
CA LYS A 66 18.55 -5.97 -8.18
C LYS A 66 19.36 -6.53 -7.02
N ASP A 67 20.48 -5.88 -6.69
CA ASP A 67 21.39 -6.30 -5.61
C ASP A 67 21.15 -5.52 -4.29
N ALA A 68 20.14 -4.63 -4.26
CA ALA A 68 19.78 -3.85 -3.07
C ALA A 68 18.98 -4.69 -2.06
N ASP A 69 18.66 -4.11 -0.91
CA ASP A 69 17.77 -4.72 0.07
C ASP A 69 16.31 -4.79 -0.42
N SER A 70 15.48 -5.55 0.29
CA SER A 70 14.10 -5.80 -0.12
C SER A 70 13.20 -4.54 -0.04
N VAL A 71 13.55 -3.54 0.77
CA VAL A 71 12.84 -2.24 0.83
C VAL A 71 13.06 -1.49 -0.49
N VAL A 72 14.33 -1.34 -0.89
CA VAL A 72 14.70 -0.69 -2.16
C VAL A 72 14.07 -1.41 -3.34
N LYS A 73 14.21 -2.75 -3.40
CA LYS A 73 13.64 -3.57 -4.46
C LYS A 73 12.12 -3.46 -4.56
N SER A 74 11.42 -3.40 -3.42
CA SER A 74 9.96 -3.26 -3.38
C SER A 74 9.51 -1.90 -3.92
N VAL A 75 10.17 -0.81 -3.52
CA VAL A 75 9.89 0.54 -4.04
C VAL A 75 10.18 0.60 -5.55
N SER A 76 11.32 0.05 -5.97
CA SER A 76 11.70 -0.05 -7.37
C SER A 76 10.67 -0.82 -8.21
N ALA A 77 10.14 -1.93 -7.68
CA ALA A 77 9.11 -2.72 -8.34
C ALA A 77 7.77 -1.95 -8.44
N MET A 78 7.40 -1.15 -7.43
CA MET A 78 6.22 -0.26 -7.52
C MET A 78 6.38 0.81 -8.61
N LEU A 79 7.56 1.38 -8.76
CA LEU A 79 7.85 2.36 -9.81
C LEU A 79 7.83 1.70 -11.19
N THR A 80 8.52 0.57 -11.36
CA THR A 80 8.54 -0.18 -12.63
C THR A 80 7.14 -0.63 -13.05
N TYR A 81 6.28 -1.00 -12.10
CA TYR A 81 4.87 -1.32 -12.36
C TYR A 81 4.08 -0.12 -12.93
N ASN A 82 4.54 1.11 -12.72
CA ASN A 82 4.01 2.35 -13.29
C ASN A 82 4.87 2.91 -14.44
N ASP A 83 5.67 2.06 -15.09
CA ASP A 83 6.55 2.44 -16.21
C ASP A 83 7.60 3.50 -15.85
N VAL A 84 7.98 3.61 -14.58
CA VAL A 84 9.01 4.54 -14.11
C VAL A 84 10.27 3.76 -13.74
N THR A 85 11.40 4.17 -14.32
CA THR A 85 12.72 3.55 -14.06
C THR A 85 13.69 4.61 -13.55
N VAL A 86 14.06 4.51 -12.27
CA VAL A 86 15.06 5.33 -11.58
C VAL A 86 15.85 4.44 -10.63
N SER A 87 17.07 4.84 -10.28
CA SER A 87 17.86 4.13 -9.24
C SER A 87 17.30 4.50 -7.84
N VAL A 88 16.47 3.63 -7.30
CA VAL A 88 15.91 3.81 -5.95
C VAL A 88 17.00 3.72 -4.88
N SER A 89 17.99 2.84 -5.09
CA SER A 89 19.16 2.71 -4.19
C SER A 89 19.93 4.03 -4.05
N GLU A 90 20.13 4.77 -5.15
CA GLU A 90 20.78 6.08 -5.10
C GLU A 90 19.94 7.12 -4.35
N LEU A 91 18.62 7.16 -4.59
CA LEU A 91 17.71 8.11 -3.96
C LEU A 91 17.60 7.88 -2.45
N ILE A 92 17.45 6.62 -2.01
CA ILE A 92 17.43 6.27 -0.58
C ILE A 92 18.80 6.48 0.04
N GLY A 93 19.89 6.13 -0.66
CA GLY A 93 21.26 6.40 -0.22
C GLY A 93 21.57 7.89 -0.04
N ALA A 94 20.89 8.77 -0.79
CA ALA A 94 20.93 10.22 -0.66
C ALA A 94 20.03 10.78 0.46
N GLY A 95 19.30 9.91 1.20
CA GLY A 95 18.49 10.28 2.35
C GLY A 95 16.98 10.41 2.09
N SER A 96 16.49 10.06 0.91
CA SER A 96 15.04 10.04 0.64
C SER A 96 14.38 8.84 1.34
N SER A 97 13.19 9.03 1.89
CA SER A 97 12.36 7.91 2.36
C SER A 97 11.69 7.19 1.18
N ALA A 98 11.20 5.97 1.41
CA ALA A 98 10.40 5.23 0.41
C ALA A 98 9.18 6.05 -0.06
N VAL A 99 8.52 6.74 0.86
CA VAL A 99 7.38 7.63 0.57
C VAL A 99 7.81 8.80 -0.32
N ASP A 100 8.95 9.44 -0.03
CA ASP A 100 9.45 10.57 -0.82
C ASP A 100 9.84 10.13 -2.24
N VAL A 101 10.48 8.96 -2.36
CA VAL A 101 10.84 8.41 -3.67
C VAL A 101 9.58 8.19 -4.51
N LEU A 102 8.53 7.57 -3.95
CA LEU A 102 7.27 7.37 -4.67
C LEU A 102 6.58 8.70 -5.01
N LYS A 103 6.47 9.64 -4.07
CA LYS A 103 5.86 10.97 -4.30
C LYS A 103 6.53 11.75 -5.41
N ASN A 104 7.86 11.74 -5.44
CA ASN A 104 8.62 12.51 -6.42
C ASN A 104 8.59 11.89 -7.82
N ASN A 105 8.36 10.58 -7.93
CA ASN A 105 8.42 9.86 -9.20
C ASN A 105 7.03 9.41 -9.73
N LEU A 106 5.96 9.57 -8.94
CA LEU A 106 4.58 9.30 -9.34
C LEU A 106 3.70 10.53 -9.11
N PRO A 107 3.89 11.63 -9.86
CA PRO A 107 3.24 12.91 -9.60
C PRO A 107 1.71 12.89 -9.81
N ASP A 108 1.20 11.94 -10.60
CA ASP A 108 -0.23 11.68 -10.86
C ASP A 108 -0.88 10.77 -9.81
N LYS A 109 -0.11 10.30 -8.84
CA LYS A 109 -0.59 9.45 -7.75
C LYS A 109 -0.55 10.19 -6.42
N GLU A 110 -1.56 9.95 -5.60
CA GLU A 110 -1.54 10.24 -4.17
C GLU A 110 -0.89 9.06 -3.44
N ILE A 111 0.23 9.30 -2.78
CA ILE A 111 0.95 8.27 -2.02
C ILE A 111 0.41 8.22 -0.60
N LEU A 112 -0.01 7.05 -0.19
CA LEU A 112 -0.63 6.78 1.11
C LEU A 112 0.33 5.98 1.98
N ASP A 113 0.68 6.56 3.12
CA ASP A 113 1.48 5.94 4.18
C ASP A 113 0.53 5.47 5.28
N LEU A 114 0.34 4.15 5.39
CA LEU A 114 -0.66 3.52 6.25
C LEU A 114 0.03 2.83 7.41
N GLN A 115 -0.43 3.11 8.64
CA GLN A 115 0.11 2.50 9.84
C GLN A 115 -0.95 1.92 10.76
N GLY A 116 -0.73 0.67 11.18
CA GLY A 116 -1.60 -0.01 12.13
C GLY A 116 -2.97 -0.40 11.58
N VAL A 117 -3.15 -0.41 10.25
CA VAL A 117 -4.30 -1.03 9.58
C VAL A 117 -4.06 -2.54 9.42
N SER A 118 -5.10 -3.32 9.17
CA SER A 118 -4.99 -4.77 8.99
C SER A 118 -4.69 -5.16 7.54
N SER A 119 -4.34 -6.42 7.32
CA SER A 119 -4.20 -6.98 5.97
C SER A 119 -5.51 -6.98 5.19
N GLU A 120 -6.66 -7.01 5.85
CA GLU A 120 -7.96 -6.86 5.20
C GLU A 120 -8.22 -5.43 4.71
N ASP A 121 -7.69 -4.43 5.42
CA ASP A 121 -7.89 -3.02 5.06
C ASP A 121 -7.15 -2.64 3.77
N ILE A 122 -5.98 -3.23 3.52
CA ILE A 122 -5.20 -2.95 2.32
C ILE A 122 -5.77 -3.58 1.04
N ILE A 123 -6.69 -4.54 1.15
CA ILE A 123 -7.35 -5.20 0.01
C ILE A 123 -8.06 -4.20 -0.90
N PHE A 124 -8.59 -3.10 -0.34
CA PHE A 124 -9.22 -2.06 -1.15
C PHE A 124 -8.29 -1.56 -2.25
N TYR A 125 -7.05 -1.23 -1.92
CA TYR A 125 -6.06 -0.71 -2.88
C TYR A 125 -5.68 -1.75 -3.94
N ILE A 126 -5.50 -2.98 -3.52
CA ILE A 126 -5.24 -4.11 -4.43
C ILE A 126 -6.43 -4.31 -5.39
N SER A 127 -7.66 -4.14 -4.91
CA SER A 127 -8.86 -4.21 -5.74
C SER A 127 -8.95 -3.11 -6.81
N GLN A 128 -8.24 -1.99 -6.59
CA GLN A 128 -8.10 -0.89 -7.54
C GLN A 128 -6.92 -1.06 -8.51
N GLY A 129 -6.16 -2.16 -8.40
CA GLY A 129 -5.01 -2.43 -9.26
C GLY A 129 -3.69 -1.86 -8.74
N ASN A 130 -3.64 -1.46 -7.47
CA ASN A 130 -2.45 -0.86 -6.88
C ASN A 130 -1.73 -1.85 -5.95
N PRO A 131 -0.45 -2.16 -6.17
CA PRO A 131 0.32 -2.97 -5.25
C PRO A 131 0.50 -2.26 -3.91
N VAL A 132 0.62 -3.04 -2.85
CA VAL A 132 0.83 -2.52 -1.50
C VAL A 132 2.19 -2.98 -1.01
N PHE A 133 3.08 -2.04 -0.77
CA PHE A 133 4.33 -2.27 -0.03
C PHE A 133 3.99 -2.57 1.43
N ALA A 134 4.61 -3.58 2.00
CA ALA A 134 4.42 -3.98 3.39
C ALA A 134 5.76 -4.27 4.06
N MET A 135 6.05 -3.58 5.16
CA MET A 135 7.20 -3.92 6.01
C MET A 135 6.97 -5.28 6.67
N THR A 136 8.02 -6.10 6.70
CA THR A 136 8.03 -7.41 7.36
C THR A 136 9.03 -7.49 8.52
N GLY A 137 9.78 -6.43 8.73
CA GLY A 137 10.77 -6.22 9.77
C GLY A 137 11.32 -4.81 9.66
N ASN A 138 12.38 -4.49 10.41
CA ASN A 138 12.95 -3.13 10.43
C ASN A 138 13.58 -2.70 9.09
N THR A 139 14.08 -3.66 8.31
CA THR A 139 14.82 -3.43 7.06
C THR A 139 14.37 -4.34 5.93
N SER A 140 13.21 -4.98 6.07
CA SER A 140 12.71 -5.93 5.06
C SER A 140 11.27 -5.60 4.67
N ALA A 141 10.97 -5.79 3.40
CA ALA A 141 9.65 -5.54 2.84
C ALA A 141 9.30 -6.53 1.73
N VAL A 142 8.00 -6.62 1.48
CA VAL A 142 7.41 -7.38 0.36
C VAL A 142 6.35 -6.52 -0.33
N LEU A 143 5.81 -7.00 -1.46
CA LEU A 143 4.62 -6.40 -2.07
C LEU A 143 3.43 -7.36 -1.97
N VAL A 144 2.28 -6.83 -1.55
CA VAL A 144 1.01 -7.53 -1.67
C VAL A 144 0.41 -7.18 -3.04
N THR A 145 0.18 -8.19 -3.87
CA THR A 145 -0.13 -8.01 -5.29
C THR A 145 -1.44 -8.63 -5.72
N GLY A 146 -2.16 -9.24 -4.79
CA GLY A 146 -3.45 -9.87 -5.07
C GLY A 146 -4.02 -10.55 -3.84
N TYR A 147 -5.22 -11.09 -3.98
CA TYR A 147 -5.89 -11.86 -2.92
C TYR A 147 -6.93 -12.83 -3.51
N SER A 148 -7.24 -13.86 -2.77
CA SER A 148 -8.22 -14.87 -3.14
C SER A 148 -9.52 -14.76 -2.33
N SER A 149 -10.59 -15.34 -2.84
CA SER A 149 -11.90 -15.39 -2.17
C SER A 149 -11.91 -16.25 -0.90
N ASN A 150 -10.93 -17.12 -0.71
CA ASN A 150 -10.81 -18.01 0.45
C ASN A 150 -9.88 -17.46 1.55
N GLY A 151 -9.54 -16.17 1.51
CA GLY A 151 -8.80 -15.51 2.58
C GLY A 151 -7.29 -15.67 2.51
N ALA A 152 -6.72 -15.68 1.31
CA ALA A 152 -5.28 -15.65 1.13
C ALA A 152 -4.84 -14.38 0.38
N LEU A 153 -3.66 -13.86 0.73
CA LEU A 153 -2.96 -12.80 0.01
C LEU A 153 -1.90 -13.42 -0.91
N TYR A 154 -1.66 -12.77 -2.04
CA TYR A 154 -0.54 -13.05 -2.93
C TYR A 154 0.60 -12.09 -2.61
N ILE A 155 1.69 -12.66 -2.09
CA ILE A 155 2.87 -11.93 -1.61
C ILE A 155 4.02 -12.10 -2.61
N TYR A 156 4.45 -11.01 -3.22
CA TYR A 156 5.65 -10.96 -4.04
C TYR A 156 6.86 -10.69 -3.18
N ASN A 157 7.83 -11.61 -3.21
CA ASN A 157 9.13 -11.45 -2.55
C ASN A 157 10.14 -10.85 -3.54
N PRO A 158 10.62 -9.62 -3.31
CA PRO A 158 11.52 -8.95 -4.24
C PRO A 158 12.93 -9.55 -4.28
N ASP A 159 13.31 -10.34 -3.27
CA ASP A 159 14.66 -10.95 -3.21
C ASP A 159 14.83 -12.13 -4.17
N ASN A 160 13.75 -12.81 -4.50
CA ASN A 160 13.78 -13.96 -5.42
C ASN A 160 12.79 -13.85 -6.59
N GLY A 161 12.01 -12.78 -6.66
CA GLY A 161 11.01 -12.55 -7.70
C GLY A 161 9.80 -13.48 -7.66
N ALA A 162 9.66 -14.30 -6.60
CA ALA A 162 8.58 -15.25 -6.48
C ALA A 162 7.33 -14.65 -5.82
N THR A 163 6.16 -15.05 -6.31
CA THR A 163 4.88 -14.76 -5.66
C THR A 163 4.35 -16.01 -4.98
N THR A 164 4.04 -15.92 -3.71
CA THR A 164 3.49 -17.00 -2.88
C THR A 164 2.12 -16.63 -2.35
N SER A 165 1.30 -17.63 -2.06
CA SER A 165 0.02 -17.46 -1.37
C SER A 165 0.21 -17.63 0.14
N MET A 166 -0.38 -16.72 0.93
CA MET A 166 -0.30 -16.73 2.39
C MET A 166 -1.68 -16.43 2.98
N SER A 167 -2.07 -17.12 4.07
CA SER A 167 -3.31 -16.82 4.78
C SER A 167 -3.28 -15.41 5.38
N TYR A 168 -4.46 -14.78 5.60
CA TYR A 168 -4.50 -13.48 6.27
C TYR A 168 -3.86 -13.52 7.67
N GLU A 169 -4.08 -14.61 8.41
CA GLU A 169 -3.50 -14.78 9.75
C GLU A 169 -1.96 -14.81 9.73
N ASP A 170 -1.37 -15.54 8.78
CA ASP A 170 0.08 -15.60 8.64
C ASP A 170 0.65 -14.27 8.13
N ALA A 171 -0.05 -13.61 7.21
CA ALA A 171 0.31 -12.29 6.70
C ALA A 171 0.25 -11.24 7.81
N ASP A 172 -0.80 -11.20 8.62
CA ASP A 172 -0.90 -10.27 9.75
C ASP A 172 0.23 -10.47 10.76
N ARG A 173 0.61 -11.72 11.07
CA ARG A 173 1.77 -12.00 11.92
C ARG A 173 3.07 -11.48 11.31
N MET A 174 3.26 -11.67 10.01
CA MET A 174 4.43 -11.17 9.30
C MET A 174 4.47 -9.63 9.30
N PHE A 175 3.35 -8.98 8.99
CA PHE A 175 3.26 -7.51 8.94
C PHE A 175 3.33 -6.87 10.32
N TYR A 176 2.87 -7.56 11.36
CA TYR A 176 3.02 -7.11 12.75
C TYR A 176 4.49 -6.93 13.14
N ASN A 177 5.38 -7.81 12.66
CA ASN A 177 6.82 -7.68 12.86
C ASN A 177 7.42 -6.45 12.15
N GLY A 178 6.76 -5.96 11.09
CA GLY A 178 7.09 -4.73 10.37
C GLY A 178 6.35 -3.49 10.89
N GLY A 179 5.64 -3.59 12.04
CA GLY A 179 4.90 -2.48 12.65
C GLY A 179 3.58 -2.17 11.95
N LEU A 180 3.01 -3.08 11.18
CA LEU A 180 1.81 -2.86 10.35
C LEU A 180 1.96 -1.60 9.49
N HIS A 181 3.12 -1.44 8.87
CA HIS A 181 3.45 -0.30 8.05
C HIS A 181 3.33 -0.68 6.57
N PHE A 182 2.44 0.03 5.87
CA PHE A 182 2.15 -0.19 4.46
C PHE A 182 2.25 1.12 3.67
N ILE A 183 2.69 1.02 2.41
CA ILE A 183 2.70 2.16 1.48
C ILE A 183 2.00 1.72 0.20
N THR A 184 1.09 2.55 -0.27
CA THR A 184 0.41 2.34 -1.54
C THR A 184 0.10 3.68 -2.20
N TYR A 185 -0.68 3.69 -3.27
CA TYR A 185 -1.08 4.90 -3.95
C TYR A 185 -2.47 4.78 -4.56
N MET A 186 -3.05 5.93 -4.89
CA MET A 186 -4.26 6.05 -5.69
C MET A 186 -4.02 7.04 -6.83
N THR A 187 -4.79 6.95 -7.90
CA THR A 187 -4.82 7.99 -8.93
C THR A 187 -5.49 9.24 -8.35
N LYS A 188 -4.86 10.40 -8.57
CA LYS A 188 -5.43 11.70 -8.17
C LYS A 188 -6.66 12.04 -8.97
#